data_6a216ffc8bb186e50860fe5405a94464
#
_entry.id   6a216ffc8bb186e50860fe5405a94464
#
_cell.length_a   1.000
_cell.length_b   1.000
_cell.length_c   1.000
_cell.angle_alpha   90.00
_cell.angle_beta   90.00
_cell.angle_gamma   90.00
#
_symmetry.space_group_name_H-M   'P 1'
#
loop_
_entity.id
_entity.type
_entity.pdbx_description
1 polymer ?
#
loop_
_entity_poly.entity_id
_entity_poly.type
_entity_poly.pdbx_seq_one_letter_code
_entity_poly.pdbx_strand_id
1 'polypeptide(L)'
;GGSGSKQGRAIGNDGRGHVRQFARRGGGIIGVCAGAYLCTSHYSWSLHLINASVFNKTVEIPGQGRKSMWFRGPPADIDVEVLGEGAEVLGIEGTHTIRYHNGPILSVGKNPELPAYKTLASFRGENGLYKAQENTMLDTPAVVSALYGKGHILVISPHFESTPGMDEVILRAIGHVCPA
;
A
#
# COMPACT_ATOMS: atom_id res chain seq x y z
N GLY A 1 2.96 -7.75 8.06
CA GLY A 1 1.80 -8.39 7.41
C GLY A 1 0.65 -8.66 8.38
N GLY A 2 -0.35 -9.37 7.93
CA GLY A 2 -1.51 -9.76 8.72
C GLY A 2 -2.80 -9.05 8.30
N SER A 3 -3.68 -8.74 9.24
CA SER A 3 -4.99 -8.14 8.94
C SER A 3 -5.02 -6.65 9.28
N GLY A 4 -5.08 -5.80 8.25
CA GLY A 4 -5.20 -4.34 8.43
C GLY A 4 -6.44 -3.96 9.25
N SER A 5 -7.57 -4.63 9.06
CA SER A 5 -8.78 -4.36 9.84
C SER A 5 -8.65 -4.73 11.32
N LYS A 6 -7.96 -5.83 11.66
CA LYS A 6 -7.68 -6.18 13.06
C LYS A 6 -6.74 -5.16 13.70
N GLN A 7 -5.68 -4.77 13.00
CA GLN A 7 -4.73 -3.75 13.45
C GLN A 7 -5.42 -2.40 13.68
N GLY A 8 -6.18 -1.91 12.70
CA GLY A 8 -6.88 -0.62 12.81
C GLY A 8 -7.92 -0.57 13.93
N ARG A 9 -8.61 -1.70 14.20
CA ARG A 9 -9.54 -1.81 15.33
C ARG A 9 -8.80 -1.87 16.67
N ALA A 10 -7.68 -2.61 16.75
CA ALA A 10 -6.86 -2.71 17.97
C ALA A 10 -6.25 -1.35 18.35
N ILE A 11 -5.80 -0.56 17.38
CA ILE A 11 -5.32 0.80 17.60
C ILE A 11 -6.42 1.70 18.18
N GLY A 12 -7.67 1.48 17.80
CA GLY A 12 -8.82 2.28 18.24
C GLY A 12 -8.83 3.71 17.68
N ASN A 13 -9.87 4.48 17.99
CA ASN A 13 -10.00 5.86 17.49
C ASN A 13 -8.92 6.78 18.04
N ASP A 14 -8.64 6.69 19.34
CA ASP A 14 -7.65 7.54 20.01
C ASP A 14 -6.25 7.23 19.52
N GLY A 15 -5.90 5.95 19.42
CA GLY A 15 -4.61 5.53 18.89
C GLY A 15 -4.39 5.96 17.45
N ARG A 16 -5.41 5.88 16.58
CA ARG A 16 -5.34 6.42 15.22
C ARG A 16 -5.14 7.95 15.23
N GLY A 17 -5.76 8.65 16.18
CA GLY A 17 -5.55 10.07 16.42
C GLY A 17 -4.09 10.38 16.76
N HIS A 18 -3.50 9.61 17.68
CA HIS A 18 -2.10 9.76 18.07
C HIS A 18 -1.13 9.50 16.92
N VAL A 19 -1.36 8.45 16.10
CA VAL A 19 -0.55 8.17 14.91
C VAL A 19 -0.61 9.32 13.91
N ARG A 20 -1.81 9.86 13.63
CA ARG A 20 -1.95 11.04 12.76
C ARG A 20 -1.22 12.26 13.31
N GLN A 21 -1.29 12.49 14.63
CA GLN A 21 -0.59 13.60 15.27
C GLN A 21 0.92 13.43 15.21
N PHE A 22 1.44 12.21 15.41
CA PHE A 22 2.86 11.88 15.23
C PHE A 22 3.33 12.22 13.81
N ALA A 23 2.62 11.72 12.80
CA ALA A 23 2.93 12.01 11.40
C ALA A 23 2.86 13.53 11.11
N ARG A 24 1.78 14.20 11.55
CA ARG A 24 1.62 15.65 11.32
C ARG A 24 2.77 16.49 11.86
N ARG A 25 3.41 16.05 12.95
CA ARG A 25 4.56 16.72 13.58
C ARG A 25 5.91 16.40 12.96
N GLY A 26 5.96 15.52 11.95
CA GLY A 26 7.19 15.16 11.24
C GLY A 26 7.61 13.70 11.39
N GLY A 27 6.82 12.90 12.12
CA GLY A 27 7.10 11.46 12.24
C GLY A 27 6.91 10.73 10.91
N GLY A 28 7.87 9.86 10.56
CA GLY A 28 7.81 9.02 9.37
C GLY A 28 6.94 7.78 9.57
N ILE A 29 6.19 7.40 8.54
CA ILE A 29 5.37 6.18 8.55
C ILE A 29 5.61 5.37 7.29
N ILE A 30 5.90 4.07 7.47
CA ILE A 30 5.94 3.08 6.40
C ILE A 30 4.81 2.09 6.63
N GLY A 31 3.94 1.93 5.63
CA GLY A 31 2.88 0.92 5.64
C GLY A 31 3.15 -0.15 4.59
N VAL A 32 3.43 -1.40 5.00
CA VAL A 32 3.64 -2.54 4.09
C VAL A 32 2.44 -3.47 4.15
N CYS A 33 1.89 -3.88 3.02
CA CYS A 33 0.80 -4.83 2.86
C CYS A 33 -0.42 -4.48 3.75
N ALA A 34 -0.62 -5.12 4.89
CA ALA A 34 -1.66 -4.77 5.87
C ALA A 34 -1.50 -3.32 6.38
N GLY A 35 -0.27 -2.84 6.59
CA GLY A 35 0.05 -1.46 6.92
C GLY A 35 -0.28 -0.49 5.79
N ALA A 36 -0.13 -0.92 4.54
CA ALA A 36 -0.54 -0.14 3.38
C ALA A 36 -2.05 0.13 3.39
N TYR A 37 -2.88 -0.87 3.69
CA TYR A 37 -4.32 -0.68 3.91
C TYR A 37 -4.61 0.34 5.02
N LEU A 38 -3.83 0.30 6.12
CA LEU A 38 -4.01 1.24 7.23
C LEU A 38 -3.77 2.69 6.81
N CYS A 39 -2.79 2.95 5.96
CA CYS A 39 -2.45 4.31 5.54
C CYS A 39 -3.51 4.97 4.64
N THR A 40 -4.38 4.19 3.97
CA THR A 40 -5.39 4.69 3.03
C THR A 40 -6.52 5.47 3.74
N SER A 41 -7.40 6.06 2.93
CA SER A 41 -8.67 6.66 3.39
C SER A 41 -9.91 5.78 3.14
N HIS A 42 -9.71 4.54 2.69
CA HIS A 42 -10.78 3.70 2.16
C HIS A 42 -11.70 3.12 3.25
N TYR A 43 -11.14 2.67 4.37
CA TYR A 43 -11.91 2.01 5.42
C TYR A 43 -12.05 2.89 6.66
N SER A 44 -13.15 2.72 7.40
CA SER A 44 -13.40 3.45 8.67
C SER A 44 -12.36 3.16 9.75
N TRP A 45 -11.68 2.03 9.67
CA TRP A 45 -10.61 1.62 10.59
C TRP A 45 -9.20 2.06 10.11
N SER A 46 -9.07 2.66 8.92
CA SER A 46 -7.80 3.17 8.40
C SER A 46 -7.32 4.41 9.16
N LEU A 47 -6.04 4.73 9.02
CA LEU A 47 -5.40 5.90 9.64
C LEU A 47 -5.76 7.20 8.92
N HIS A 48 -6.21 7.13 7.67
CA HIS A 48 -6.53 8.30 6.84
C HIS A 48 -5.34 9.26 6.70
N LEU A 49 -4.19 8.73 6.25
CA LEU A 49 -2.96 9.49 6.05
C LEU A 49 -2.78 9.98 4.60
N ILE A 50 -3.34 9.25 3.64
CA ILE A 50 -3.26 9.59 2.20
C ILE A 50 -4.63 9.47 1.54
N ASN A 51 -4.85 10.26 0.49
CA ASN A 51 -6.07 10.18 -0.32
C ASN A 51 -6.00 9.00 -1.28
N ALA A 52 -6.12 7.78 -0.75
CA ALA A 52 -6.10 6.56 -1.53
C ALA A 52 -7.32 5.68 -1.22
N SER A 53 -7.92 5.14 -2.28
CA SER A 53 -8.91 4.07 -2.23
C SER A 53 -8.27 2.72 -2.53
N VAL A 54 -8.96 1.65 -2.19
CA VAL A 54 -8.54 0.26 -2.42
C VAL A 54 -9.55 -0.44 -3.31
N PHE A 55 -9.09 -1.20 -4.29
CA PHE A 55 -9.97 -2.08 -5.05
C PHE A 55 -10.51 -3.19 -4.14
N ASN A 56 -11.77 -3.08 -3.76
CA ASN A 56 -12.48 -4.08 -2.98
C ASN A 56 -13.96 -4.10 -3.35
N LYS A 57 -14.29 -4.82 -4.40
CA LYS A 57 -15.66 -5.15 -4.80
C LYS A 57 -16.11 -6.43 -4.11
N THR A 58 -17.39 -6.54 -3.78
CA THR A 58 -18.02 -7.82 -3.44
C THR A 58 -18.79 -8.31 -4.65
N VAL A 59 -18.49 -9.53 -5.09
CA VAL A 59 -19.07 -10.15 -6.28
C VAL A 59 -19.68 -11.49 -5.92
N GLU A 60 -20.83 -11.82 -6.50
CA GLU A 60 -21.43 -13.15 -6.41
C GLU A 60 -20.70 -14.08 -7.40
N ILE A 61 -20.13 -15.16 -6.88
CA ILE A 61 -19.44 -16.18 -7.70
C ILE A 61 -20.34 -17.42 -7.77
N PRO A 62 -20.76 -17.87 -8.95
CA PRO A 62 -21.59 -19.05 -9.10
C PRO A 62 -21.03 -20.26 -8.35
N GLY A 63 -21.86 -20.90 -7.53
CA GLY A 63 -21.48 -22.05 -6.72
C GLY A 63 -20.56 -21.76 -5.52
N GLN A 64 -20.10 -20.51 -5.32
CA GLN A 64 -19.20 -20.13 -4.23
C GLN A 64 -19.73 -19.00 -3.34
N GLY A 65 -20.86 -18.36 -3.71
CA GLY A 65 -21.45 -17.25 -2.99
C GLY A 65 -20.65 -15.95 -3.12
N ARG A 66 -20.93 -15.01 -2.21
CA ARG A 66 -20.33 -13.67 -2.22
C ARG A 66 -18.85 -13.69 -1.82
N LYS A 67 -18.00 -13.13 -2.66
CA LYS A 67 -16.55 -13.00 -2.41
C LYS A 67 -16.11 -11.54 -2.46
N SER A 68 -15.23 -11.16 -1.57
CA SER A 68 -14.57 -9.86 -1.58
C SER A 68 -13.31 -9.92 -2.42
N MET A 69 -13.18 -9.01 -3.37
CA MET A 69 -12.11 -9.01 -4.38
C MET A 69 -10.76 -8.48 -3.89
N TRP A 70 -10.64 -8.11 -2.61
CA TRP A 70 -9.33 -7.79 -2.02
C TRP A 70 -8.42 -9.02 -1.90
N PHE A 71 -9.02 -10.21 -1.69
CA PHE A 71 -8.27 -11.46 -1.64
C PHE A 71 -8.00 -11.94 -3.06
N ARG A 72 -6.73 -12.00 -3.43
CA ARG A 72 -6.27 -12.30 -4.79
C ARG A 72 -5.59 -13.67 -4.90
N GLY A 73 -5.56 -14.44 -3.82
CA GLY A 73 -5.00 -15.79 -3.83
C GLY A 73 -3.76 -15.96 -2.95
N PRO A 74 -3.03 -17.06 -3.16
CA PRO A 74 -1.79 -17.32 -2.46
C PRO A 74 -0.71 -16.30 -2.83
N PRO A 75 0.41 -16.27 -2.10
CA PRO A 75 1.57 -15.46 -2.49
C PRO A 75 2.01 -15.75 -3.91
N ALA A 76 2.37 -14.71 -4.64
CA ALA A 76 2.87 -14.77 -6.01
C ALA A 76 4.03 -13.79 -6.19
N ASP A 77 4.84 -14.00 -7.21
CA ASP A 77 5.88 -13.06 -7.60
C ASP A 77 5.34 -12.24 -8.78
N ILE A 78 5.37 -10.90 -8.64
CA ILE A 78 4.76 -9.96 -9.58
C ILE A 78 5.78 -8.91 -9.97
N ASP A 79 5.84 -8.57 -11.25
CA ASP A 79 6.70 -7.51 -11.74
C ASP A 79 6.20 -6.13 -11.26
N VAL A 80 7.14 -5.34 -10.75
CA VAL A 80 6.97 -3.99 -10.26
C VAL A 80 8.01 -3.10 -10.93
N GLU A 81 7.57 -2.07 -11.63
CA GLU A 81 8.45 -1.08 -12.26
C GLU A 81 8.59 0.14 -11.36
N VAL A 82 9.82 0.53 -11.09
CA VAL A 82 10.16 1.75 -10.37
C VAL A 82 10.05 2.95 -11.31
N LEU A 83 9.40 4.02 -10.86
CA LEU A 83 9.07 5.19 -11.66
C LEU A 83 9.67 6.48 -11.07
N GLY A 84 10.22 7.34 -11.92
CA GLY A 84 10.65 8.69 -11.56
C GLY A 84 11.47 8.77 -10.26
N GLU A 85 10.98 9.54 -9.27
CA GLU A 85 11.62 9.70 -7.96
C GLU A 85 11.73 8.39 -7.15
N GLY A 86 11.04 7.32 -7.58
CA GLY A 86 11.09 6.02 -6.92
C GLY A 86 12.49 5.43 -6.87
N ALA A 87 13.31 5.68 -7.88
CA ALA A 87 14.71 5.22 -7.93
C ALA A 87 15.54 5.78 -6.77
N GLU A 88 15.39 7.07 -6.47
CA GLU A 88 16.06 7.72 -5.34
C GLU A 88 15.58 7.17 -3.98
N VAL A 89 14.26 7.02 -3.84
CA VAL A 89 13.62 6.57 -2.59
C VAL A 89 13.89 5.10 -2.29
N LEU A 90 13.84 4.25 -3.30
CA LEU A 90 13.95 2.79 -3.15
C LEU A 90 15.39 2.28 -3.37
N GLY A 91 16.25 3.07 -4.01
CA GLY A 91 17.64 2.70 -4.33
C GLY A 91 17.76 1.62 -5.41
N ILE A 92 16.71 1.41 -6.20
CA ILE A 92 16.66 0.46 -7.33
C ILE A 92 15.98 1.14 -8.52
N GLU A 93 16.25 0.66 -9.74
CA GLU A 93 15.70 1.20 -10.99
C GLU A 93 15.14 0.07 -11.86
N GLY A 94 14.20 0.41 -12.74
CA GLY A 94 13.63 -0.53 -13.71
C GLY A 94 12.59 -1.46 -13.11
N THR A 95 12.47 -2.65 -13.70
CA THR A 95 11.46 -3.64 -13.33
C THR A 95 12.09 -4.77 -12.54
N HIS A 96 11.47 -5.10 -11.41
CA HIS A 96 11.88 -6.18 -10.52
C HIS A 96 10.70 -7.09 -10.21
N THR A 97 10.96 -8.37 -10.09
CA THR A 97 9.96 -9.35 -9.66
C THR A 97 9.93 -9.38 -8.14
N ILE A 98 8.82 -8.94 -7.56
CA ILE A 98 8.63 -8.73 -6.11
C ILE A 98 7.53 -9.64 -5.60
N ARG A 99 7.76 -10.22 -4.41
CA ARG A 99 6.74 -11.02 -3.72
C ARG A 99 5.51 -10.17 -3.41
N TYR A 100 4.34 -10.68 -3.79
CA TYR A 100 3.05 -10.08 -3.51
C TYR A 100 2.15 -11.05 -2.73
N HIS A 101 1.47 -10.56 -1.70
CA HIS A 101 0.50 -11.36 -0.93
C HIS A 101 -0.65 -10.49 -0.43
N ASN A 102 -1.62 -10.23 -1.31
CA ASN A 102 -2.85 -9.52 -0.98
C ASN A 102 -2.69 -8.10 -0.42
N GLY A 103 -1.62 -7.41 -0.77
CA GLY A 103 -1.48 -5.97 -0.54
C GLY A 103 -2.56 -5.17 -1.31
N PRO A 104 -2.86 -3.92 -0.92
CA PRO A 104 -3.92 -3.15 -1.56
C PRO A 104 -3.60 -2.82 -3.02
N ILE A 105 -4.57 -2.96 -3.89
CA ILE A 105 -4.55 -2.35 -5.22
C ILE A 105 -5.09 -0.94 -5.05
N LEU A 106 -4.19 0.04 -5.20
CA LEU A 106 -4.46 1.43 -4.89
C LEU A 106 -5.05 2.19 -6.09
N SER A 107 -5.91 3.14 -5.77
CA SER A 107 -6.40 4.17 -6.69
C SER A 107 -6.59 5.48 -5.95
N VAL A 108 -6.78 6.58 -6.67
CA VAL A 108 -7.05 7.88 -6.06
C VAL A 108 -8.32 7.82 -5.20
N GLY A 109 -8.24 8.33 -3.99
CA GLY A 109 -9.35 8.40 -3.05
C GLY A 109 -10.32 9.53 -3.37
N LYS A 110 -11.38 9.64 -2.56
CA LYS A 110 -12.46 10.62 -2.74
C LYS A 110 -12.43 11.75 -1.71
N ASN A 111 -11.40 11.80 -0.87
CA ASN A 111 -11.30 12.83 0.16
C ASN A 111 -10.21 13.86 -0.21
N PRO A 112 -10.57 15.01 -0.82
CA PRO A 112 -9.60 16.02 -1.26
C PRO A 112 -8.91 16.75 -0.09
N GLU A 113 -9.38 16.62 1.14
CA GLU A 113 -8.74 17.20 2.32
C GLU A 113 -7.49 16.40 2.76
N LEU A 114 -7.35 15.15 2.27
CA LEU A 114 -6.19 14.34 2.53
C LEU A 114 -5.12 14.55 1.46
N PRO A 115 -3.83 14.37 1.81
CA PRO A 115 -2.75 14.53 0.85
C PRO A 115 -2.92 13.60 -0.36
N ALA A 116 -2.75 14.16 -1.56
CA ALA A 116 -2.52 13.37 -2.74
C ALA A 116 -1.17 12.65 -2.60
N TYR A 117 -1.05 11.48 -3.22
CA TYR A 117 0.19 10.73 -3.24
C TYR A 117 0.90 10.83 -4.59
N LYS A 118 2.21 10.62 -4.58
CA LYS A 118 3.02 10.35 -5.76
C LYS A 118 3.23 8.86 -5.92
N THR A 119 3.13 8.34 -7.14
CA THR A 119 3.46 6.94 -7.45
C THR A 119 4.95 6.81 -7.66
N LEU A 120 5.59 5.95 -6.87
CA LEU A 120 7.03 5.65 -6.94
C LEU A 120 7.32 4.35 -7.68
N ALA A 121 6.36 3.42 -7.69
CA ALA A 121 6.44 2.19 -8.46
C ALA A 121 5.02 1.72 -8.83
N SER A 122 4.88 1.02 -9.96
CA SER A 122 3.62 0.45 -10.44
C SER A 122 3.74 -1.04 -10.69
N PHE A 123 2.64 -1.76 -10.50
CA PHE A 123 2.54 -3.16 -10.90
C PHE A 123 2.60 -3.31 -12.42
N ARG A 124 3.39 -4.29 -12.89
CA ARG A 124 3.50 -4.69 -14.30
C ARG A 124 3.04 -6.13 -14.54
N GLY A 125 2.30 -6.67 -13.58
CA GLY A 125 1.72 -8.00 -13.64
C GLY A 125 0.34 -8.04 -12.97
N GLU A 126 -0.28 -9.20 -13.06
CA GLU A 126 -1.59 -9.48 -12.48
C GLU A 126 -1.52 -10.67 -11.53
N ASN A 127 -2.27 -10.60 -10.45
CA ASN A 127 -2.59 -11.73 -9.59
C ASN A 127 -4.08 -11.69 -9.25
N GLY A 128 -4.78 -12.79 -9.41
CA GLY A 128 -6.21 -12.87 -9.12
C GLY A 128 -6.74 -14.27 -9.28
N LEU A 129 -7.75 -14.61 -8.49
CA LEU A 129 -8.46 -15.91 -8.50
C LEU A 129 -9.75 -15.88 -9.35
N TYR A 130 -10.30 -14.69 -9.54
CA TYR A 130 -11.62 -14.54 -10.13
C TYR A 130 -11.58 -13.61 -11.34
N LYS A 131 -12.40 -13.90 -12.35
CA LYS A 131 -12.56 -13.05 -13.53
C LYS A 131 -12.81 -11.57 -13.20
N ALA A 132 -13.51 -11.30 -12.10
CA ALA A 132 -13.77 -9.93 -11.65
C ALA A 132 -12.51 -9.17 -11.15
N GLN A 133 -11.37 -9.84 -11.06
CA GLN A 133 -10.07 -9.26 -10.69
C GLN A 133 -9.16 -9.02 -11.91
N GLU A 134 -9.51 -9.55 -13.09
CA GLU A 134 -8.74 -9.35 -14.31
C GLU A 134 -8.62 -7.85 -14.65
N ASN A 135 -7.45 -7.43 -15.08
CA ASN A 135 -7.11 -6.05 -15.46
C ASN A 135 -7.37 -5.00 -14.34
N THR A 136 -7.29 -5.42 -13.08
CA THR A 136 -7.49 -4.52 -11.93
C THR A 136 -6.22 -4.21 -11.16
N MET A 137 -5.11 -4.86 -11.47
CA MET A 137 -3.82 -4.69 -10.80
C MET A 137 -2.78 -4.06 -11.72
N LEU A 138 -2.75 -4.47 -12.98
CA LEU A 138 -1.81 -3.96 -13.98
C LEU A 138 -1.85 -2.43 -14.03
N ASP A 139 -0.68 -1.80 -14.09
CA ASP A 139 -0.46 -0.34 -14.14
C ASP A 139 -0.98 0.44 -12.91
N THR A 140 -1.45 -0.24 -11.86
CA THR A 140 -1.83 0.44 -10.62
C THR A 140 -0.63 0.70 -9.71
N PRO A 141 -0.71 1.70 -8.81
CA PRO A 141 0.38 2.01 -7.89
C PRO A 141 0.73 0.84 -6.97
N ALA A 142 2.00 0.44 -6.97
CA ALA A 142 2.58 -0.56 -6.07
C ALA A 142 3.25 0.07 -4.85
N VAL A 143 3.93 1.22 -5.05
CA VAL A 143 4.54 2.02 -3.99
C VAL A 143 4.15 3.47 -4.21
N VAL A 144 3.70 4.13 -3.13
CA VAL A 144 3.35 5.55 -3.18
C VAL A 144 3.90 6.29 -1.98
N SER A 145 4.19 7.59 -2.16
CA SER A 145 4.59 8.48 -1.07
C SER A 145 3.70 9.72 -0.99
N ALA A 146 3.60 10.31 0.21
CA ALA A 146 2.91 11.56 0.44
C ALA A 146 3.48 12.28 1.65
N LEU A 147 3.18 13.59 1.78
CA LEU A 147 3.42 14.35 3.01
C LEU A 147 2.11 14.47 3.80
N TYR A 148 2.14 14.12 5.08
CA TYR A 148 1.03 14.37 6.00
C TYR A 148 1.48 15.37 7.08
N GLY A 149 1.14 16.63 6.89
CA GLY A 149 1.73 17.72 7.67
C GLY A 149 3.23 17.83 7.37
N LYS A 150 4.07 17.57 8.37
CA LYS A 150 5.54 17.57 8.23
C LYS A 150 6.12 16.16 8.06
N GLY A 151 5.31 15.09 8.21
CA GLY A 151 5.77 13.71 8.17
C GLY A 151 5.67 13.08 6.80
N HIS A 152 6.63 12.23 6.51
CA HIS A 152 6.68 11.45 5.28
C HIS A 152 5.92 10.13 5.44
N ILE A 153 5.04 9.84 4.50
CA ILE A 153 4.26 8.60 4.47
C ILE A 153 4.69 7.80 3.25
N LEU A 154 5.16 6.59 3.46
CA LEU A 154 5.49 5.65 2.40
C LEU A 154 4.57 4.43 2.50
N VAL A 155 3.90 4.09 1.42
CA VAL A 155 2.95 2.99 1.35
C VAL A 155 3.42 2.00 0.31
N ILE A 156 3.63 0.76 0.74
CA ILE A 156 4.20 -0.32 -0.05
C ILE A 156 3.18 -1.47 -0.08
N SER A 157 2.61 -1.75 -1.25
CA SER A 157 1.65 -2.85 -1.41
C SER A 157 2.33 -4.22 -1.45
N PRO A 158 3.39 -4.47 -2.26
CA PRO A 158 4.11 -5.73 -2.31
C PRO A 158 5.05 -5.91 -1.10
N HIS A 159 5.83 -6.99 -1.11
CA HIS A 159 6.68 -7.40 0.00
C HIS A 159 8.16 -7.40 -0.38
N PHE A 160 8.80 -6.22 -0.44
CA PHE A 160 10.24 -6.12 -0.66
C PHE A 160 11.02 -6.80 0.48
N GLU A 161 10.53 -6.67 1.72
CA GLU A 161 11.15 -7.30 2.91
C GLU A 161 11.14 -8.83 2.90
N SER A 162 10.36 -9.44 2.02
CA SER A 162 10.27 -10.89 1.84
C SER A 162 10.76 -11.34 0.47
N THR A 163 11.35 -10.43 -0.31
CA THR A 163 11.91 -10.70 -1.64
C THR A 163 13.43 -10.82 -1.52
N PRO A 164 14.04 -11.95 -1.89
CA PRO A 164 15.49 -12.11 -1.80
C PRO A 164 16.25 -10.98 -2.52
N GLY A 165 17.27 -10.42 -1.85
CA GLY A 165 18.11 -9.36 -2.39
C GLY A 165 17.50 -7.96 -2.37
N MET A 166 16.32 -7.77 -1.72
CA MET A 166 15.64 -6.47 -1.64
C MET A 166 15.70 -5.82 -0.25
N ASP A 167 16.56 -6.31 0.65
CA ASP A 167 16.67 -5.79 2.02
C ASP A 167 17.06 -4.30 2.05
N GLU A 168 17.94 -3.87 1.13
CA GLU A 168 18.37 -2.48 1.02
C GLU A 168 17.21 -1.51 0.72
N VAL A 169 16.19 -1.96 -0.01
CA VAL A 169 15.00 -1.15 -0.31
C VAL A 169 14.31 -0.71 0.97
N ILE A 170 14.22 -1.57 1.97
CA ILE A 170 13.60 -1.24 3.26
C ILE A 170 14.46 -0.26 4.05
N LEU A 171 15.79 -0.42 4.02
CA LEU A 171 16.70 0.53 4.67
C LEU A 171 16.59 1.92 4.04
N ARG A 172 16.54 2.00 2.72
CA ARG A 172 16.30 3.25 1.97
C ARG A 172 14.94 3.87 2.31
N ALA A 173 13.90 3.06 2.34
CA ALA A 173 12.56 3.49 2.73
C ALA A 173 12.53 4.12 4.13
N ILE A 174 13.25 3.55 5.11
CA ILE A 174 13.39 4.11 6.45
C ILE A 174 14.11 5.46 6.40
N GLY A 175 15.23 5.57 5.68
CA GLY A 175 15.95 6.82 5.47
C GLY A 175 15.08 7.92 4.85
N HIS A 176 14.23 7.56 3.88
CA HIS A 176 13.32 8.50 3.22
C HIS A 176 12.25 9.08 4.15
N VAL A 177 11.67 8.26 5.03
CA VAL A 177 10.63 8.74 5.95
C VAL A 177 11.18 9.37 7.23
N CYS A 178 12.45 9.18 7.53
CA CYS A 178 13.16 9.76 8.68
C CYS A 178 14.37 10.59 8.20
N PRO A 179 14.13 11.67 7.42
CA PRO A 179 15.24 12.52 6.98
C PRO A 179 15.93 13.13 8.23
N ALA A 180 17.27 13.24 8.14
CA ALA A 180 18.10 13.80 9.21
C ALA A 180 17.81 15.29 9.47
#